data_976e90b9b0dd963c23f1077ce2c3992c
#
_entry.id   976e90b9b0dd963c23f1077ce2c3992c
#
_cell.length_a   1.000
_cell.length_b   1.000
_cell.length_c   1.000
_cell.angle_alpha   90.00
_cell.angle_beta   90.00
_cell.angle_gamma   90.00
#
_symmetry.space_group_name_H-M   'P 1'
#
loop_
_entity.id
_entity.type
_entity.pdbx_description
1 polymer ?
#
loop_
_entity_poly.entity_id
_entity_poly.type
_entity_poly.pdbx_seq_one_letter_code
_entity_poly.pdbx_strand_id
1 'polypeptide(L)'
;MIRKKLDIKKGFIFVLLLVLFDQLIKFYIKLNFPLTLYNQPAIIDLGFFKLLFIENKGMAMGARLNNLLPFLDDYTAKLSLTLFRIIAVFGIGYWLISTLKKNKSNLLKITLCLIFAGALGNIIDSVFYGQLFSSSYGQVAAFWPEAGYAPLFFGNVVDMLQFLTITWTWPE
;
A
#
# COMPACT_ATOMS: atom_id res chain seq x y z
N MET A 1 -32.26 19.84 -1.45
CA MET A 1 -31.64 18.61 -0.96
C MET A 1 -30.35 18.97 -0.21
N ILE A 2 -30.37 18.93 1.13
CA ILE A 2 -29.20 19.31 1.96
C ILE A 2 -28.17 18.19 1.84
N ARG A 3 -27.14 18.35 1.00
CA ARG A 3 -26.00 17.40 0.98
C ARG A 3 -25.34 17.43 2.35
N LYS A 4 -25.51 16.37 3.15
CA LYS A 4 -24.78 16.21 4.42
C LYS A 4 -23.30 16.37 4.17
N LYS A 5 -22.69 17.42 4.75
CA LYS A 5 -21.25 17.68 4.61
C LYS A 5 -20.45 16.61 5.34
N LEU A 6 -19.37 16.17 4.72
CA LEU A 6 -18.37 15.31 5.38
C LEU A 6 -17.63 16.17 6.41
N ASP A 7 -17.85 15.88 7.69
CA ASP A 7 -17.17 16.48 8.84
C ASP A 7 -15.99 15.61 9.31
N ILE A 8 -15.23 16.08 10.29
CA ILE A 8 -14.05 15.37 10.82
C ILE A 8 -14.40 13.98 11.34
N LYS A 9 -15.49 13.84 12.12
CA LYS A 9 -15.87 12.55 12.70
C LYS A 9 -16.21 11.53 11.63
N LYS A 10 -17.01 11.90 10.64
CA LYS A 10 -17.36 11.02 9.51
C LYS A 10 -16.16 10.72 8.64
N GLY A 11 -15.28 11.71 8.39
CA GLY A 11 -14.04 11.52 7.65
C GLY A 11 -13.11 10.52 8.35
N PHE A 12 -12.95 10.62 9.66
CA PHE A 12 -12.15 9.68 10.45
C PHE A 12 -12.73 8.26 10.40
N ILE A 13 -14.04 8.10 10.61
CA ILE A 13 -14.72 6.79 10.54
C ILE A 13 -14.55 6.21 9.12
N PHE A 14 -14.69 7.01 8.08
CA PHE A 14 -14.53 6.58 6.69
C PHE A 14 -13.11 6.09 6.42
N VAL A 15 -12.08 6.84 6.84
CA VAL A 15 -10.68 6.41 6.72
C VAL A 15 -10.44 5.11 7.49
N LEU A 16 -10.92 5.00 8.73
CA LEU A 16 -10.76 3.78 9.55
C LEU A 16 -11.36 2.55 8.85
N LEU A 17 -12.57 2.69 8.31
CA LEU A 17 -13.23 1.59 7.58
C LEU A 17 -12.45 1.19 6.33
N LEU A 18 -11.91 2.16 5.58
CA LEU A 18 -11.09 1.90 4.39
C LEU A 18 -9.80 1.17 4.76
N VAL A 19 -9.10 1.61 5.81
CA VAL A 19 -7.86 0.96 6.27
C VAL A 19 -8.15 -0.45 6.76
N LEU A 20 -9.22 -0.66 7.53
CA LEU A 20 -9.62 -1.99 7.97
C LEU A 20 -9.93 -2.91 6.78
N PHE A 21 -10.64 -2.42 5.78
CA PHE A 21 -10.97 -3.17 4.58
C PHE A 21 -9.71 -3.53 3.78
N ASP A 22 -8.81 -2.57 3.56
CA ASP A 22 -7.50 -2.80 2.91
C ASP A 22 -6.71 -3.89 3.63
N GLN A 23 -6.55 -3.77 4.95
CA GLN A 23 -5.79 -4.73 5.74
C GLN A 23 -6.44 -6.11 5.77
N LEU A 24 -7.78 -6.21 5.86
CA LEU A 24 -8.47 -7.50 5.81
C LEU A 24 -8.21 -8.23 4.50
N ILE A 25 -8.28 -7.53 3.35
CA ILE A 25 -7.98 -8.13 2.05
C ILE A 25 -6.52 -8.56 1.97
N LYS A 26 -5.59 -7.71 2.40
CA LYS A 26 -4.15 -8.00 2.39
C LYS A 26 -3.81 -9.22 3.25
N PHE A 27 -4.38 -9.30 4.45
CA PHE A 27 -4.25 -10.47 5.33
C PHE A 27 -4.80 -11.73 4.66
N TYR A 28 -6.02 -11.65 4.11
CA TYR A 28 -6.64 -12.79 3.43
C TYR A 28 -5.77 -13.31 2.30
N ILE A 29 -5.28 -12.42 1.43
CA ILE A 29 -4.44 -12.82 0.29
C ILE A 29 -3.12 -13.42 0.78
N LYS A 30 -2.47 -12.80 1.74
CA LYS A 30 -1.17 -13.25 2.25
C LYS A 30 -1.24 -14.62 2.95
N LEU A 31 -2.37 -14.93 3.59
CA LEU A 31 -2.58 -16.19 4.29
C LEU A 31 -3.19 -17.32 3.44
N ASN A 32 -3.58 -17.03 2.20
CA ASN A 32 -4.21 -18.03 1.34
C ASN A 32 -3.49 -18.25 0.00
N PHE A 33 -2.63 -17.33 -0.39
CA PHE A 33 -1.95 -17.41 -1.69
C PHE A 33 -0.43 -17.23 -1.53
N PRO A 34 0.40 -17.95 -2.30
CA PRO A 34 1.81 -17.62 -2.44
C PRO A 34 1.98 -16.38 -3.33
N LEU A 35 3.17 -15.77 -3.32
CA LEU A 35 3.50 -14.66 -4.23
C LEU A 35 3.26 -15.08 -5.68
N THR A 36 2.62 -14.19 -6.45
CA THR A 36 2.50 -14.33 -7.91
C THR A 36 3.87 -14.02 -8.53
N LEU A 37 4.60 -15.05 -8.92
CA LEU A 37 5.90 -14.95 -9.59
C LEU A 37 5.72 -14.75 -11.10
N TYR A 38 6.82 -14.36 -11.78
CA TYR A 38 6.84 -14.23 -13.24
C TYR A 38 6.35 -15.54 -13.89
N ASN A 39 5.41 -15.45 -14.82
CA ASN A 39 4.76 -16.57 -15.51
C ASN A 39 3.76 -17.41 -14.69
N GLN A 40 3.38 -16.99 -13.50
CA GLN A 40 2.27 -17.60 -12.78
C GLN A 40 0.93 -16.93 -13.13
N PRO A 41 -0.17 -17.70 -13.15
CA PRO A 41 -1.50 -17.12 -13.39
C PRO A 41 -1.87 -16.16 -12.27
N ALA A 42 -2.61 -15.12 -12.61
CA ALA A 42 -3.23 -14.24 -11.62
C ALA A 42 -4.23 -15.03 -10.75
N ILE A 43 -4.45 -14.57 -9.52
CA ILE A 43 -5.51 -15.13 -8.64
C ILE A 43 -6.87 -14.99 -9.31
N ILE A 44 -7.13 -13.82 -9.92
CA ILE A 44 -8.29 -13.56 -10.79
C ILE A 44 -7.78 -12.80 -12.01
N ASP A 45 -8.18 -13.24 -13.20
CA ASP A 45 -7.90 -12.57 -14.48
C ASP A 45 -9.21 -12.28 -15.20
N LEU A 46 -9.57 -10.98 -15.30
CA LEU A 46 -10.73 -10.50 -16.04
C LEU A 46 -10.34 -9.83 -17.38
N GLY A 47 -9.10 -9.99 -17.82
CA GLY A 47 -8.55 -9.34 -19.00
C GLY A 47 -8.15 -7.89 -18.74
N PHE A 48 -9.09 -6.98 -18.52
CA PHE A 48 -8.81 -5.57 -18.23
C PHE A 48 -8.33 -5.30 -16.80
N PHE A 49 -8.51 -6.26 -15.90
CA PHE A 49 -8.17 -6.19 -14.49
C PHE A 49 -7.68 -7.55 -14.01
N LYS A 50 -6.58 -7.56 -13.27
CA LYS A 50 -6.03 -8.76 -12.64
C LYS A 50 -5.86 -8.55 -11.15
N LEU A 51 -6.19 -9.58 -10.38
CA LEU A 51 -5.83 -9.69 -8.98
C LEU A 51 -4.59 -10.56 -8.88
N LEU A 52 -3.51 -9.97 -8.39
CA LEU A 52 -2.20 -10.61 -8.18
C LEU A 52 -1.87 -10.58 -6.68
N PHE A 53 -0.84 -11.28 -6.28
CA PHE A 53 -0.20 -11.06 -5.00
C PHE A 53 1.27 -10.74 -5.22
N ILE A 54 1.64 -9.49 -5.02
CA ILE A 54 3.01 -8.99 -5.20
C ILE A 54 3.45 -8.32 -3.91
N GLU A 55 4.66 -8.59 -3.47
CA GLU A 55 5.31 -7.88 -2.36
C GLU A 55 6.31 -6.86 -2.91
N ASN A 56 5.95 -5.59 -2.81
CA ASN A 56 6.75 -4.47 -3.29
C ASN A 56 7.76 -4.02 -2.23
N LYS A 57 9.04 -4.16 -2.55
CA LYS A 57 10.17 -3.75 -1.69
C LYS A 57 10.53 -2.28 -1.83
N GLY A 58 10.05 -1.62 -2.88
CA GLY A 58 10.48 -0.28 -3.28
C GLY A 58 9.34 0.73 -3.44
N MET A 59 9.55 1.66 -4.37
CA MET A 59 8.58 2.67 -4.79
C MET A 59 7.59 2.09 -5.82
N ALA A 60 6.85 2.98 -6.49
CA ALA A 60 5.94 2.58 -7.57
C ALA A 60 6.65 1.73 -8.63
N MET A 61 5.95 0.70 -9.14
CA MET A 61 6.45 -0.26 -10.13
C MET A 61 7.74 -1.01 -9.72
N GLY A 62 7.97 -1.18 -8.41
CA GLY A 62 9.14 -1.90 -7.90
C GLY A 62 10.47 -1.15 -8.00
N ALA A 63 10.46 0.15 -8.39
CA ALA A 63 11.66 0.97 -8.38
C ALA A 63 12.25 1.04 -6.96
N ARG A 64 13.57 0.98 -6.83
CA ARG A 64 14.28 1.06 -5.56
C ARG A 64 15.03 2.38 -5.46
N LEU A 65 15.15 2.90 -4.24
CA LEU A 65 15.85 4.17 -4.02
C LEU A 65 17.34 4.08 -4.40
N ASN A 66 17.98 2.93 -4.22
CA ASN A 66 19.36 2.68 -4.63
C ASN A 66 19.57 2.67 -6.17
N ASN A 67 18.51 2.47 -6.97
CA ASN A 67 18.59 2.66 -8.42
C ASN A 67 18.75 4.14 -8.80
N LEU A 68 18.21 5.04 -7.97
CA LEU A 68 18.33 6.50 -8.16
C LEU A 68 19.56 7.07 -7.45
N LEU A 69 19.96 6.47 -6.33
CA LEU A 69 21.07 6.86 -5.48
C LEU A 69 22.00 5.66 -5.27
N PRO A 70 22.90 5.35 -6.21
CA PRO A 70 23.71 4.12 -6.20
C PRO A 70 24.67 3.98 -5.01
N PHE A 71 24.91 5.05 -4.27
CA PHE A 71 25.74 5.04 -3.06
C PHE A 71 25.01 4.50 -1.82
N LEU A 72 23.68 4.28 -1.89
CA LEU A 72 22.91 3.71 -0.80
C LEU A 72 22.87 2.19 -0.91
N ASP A 73 23.18 1.51 0.17
CA ASP A 73 22.93 0.09 0.32
C ASP A 73 21.41 -0.21 0.43
N ASP A 74 21.02 -1.43 0.13
CA ASP A 74 19.60 -1.85 0.13
C ASP A 74 18.90 -1.61 1.47
N TYR A 75 19.62 -1.79 2.60
CA TYR A 75 19.08 -1.58 3.93
C TYR A 75 18.75 -0.09 4.18
N THR A 76 19.73 0.78 3.97
CA THR A 76 19.57 2.23 4.15
C THR A 76 18.53 2.79 3.18
N ALA A 77 18.54 2.34 1.92
CA ALA A 77 17.56 2.76 0.92
C ALA A 77 16.11 2.41 1.35
N LYS A 78 15.88 1.19 1.84
CA LYS A 78 14.56 0.76 2.29
C LYS A 78 14.10 1.47 3.55
N LEU A 79 14.97 1.63 4.54
CA LEU A 79 14.66 2.37 5.76
C LEU A 79 14.32 3.83 5.45
N SER A 80 15.15 4.49 4.64
CA SER A 80 14.92 5.88 4.22
C SER A 80 13.58 6.05 3.51
N LEU A 81 13.23 5.11 2.63
CA LEU A 81 11.94 5.10 1.94
C LEU A 81 10.76 4.95 2.91
N THR A 82 10.88 4.06 3.89
CA THR A 82 9.83 3.85 4.90
C THR A 82 9.66 5.10 5.77
N LEU A 83 10.76 5.72 6.23
CA LEU A 83 10.71 6.97 6.99
C LEU A 83 10.12 8.13 6.17
N PHE A 84 10.51 8.26 4.90
CA PHE A 84 9.93 9.25 3.99
C PHE A 84 8.41 9.07 3.84
N ARG A 85 7.93 7.83 3.68
CA ARG A 85 6.50 7.53 3.62
C ARG A 85 5.76 7.94 4.89
N ILE A 86 6.35 7.71 6.06
CA ILE A 86 5.79 8.12 7.34
C ILE A 86 5.63 9.65 7.40
N ILE A 87 6.67 10.40 7.04
CA ILE A 87 6.63 11.86 6.99
C ILE A 87 5.56 12.34 6.00
N ALA A 88 5.50 11.75 4.82
CA ALA A 88 4.51 12.08 3.80
C ALA A 88 3.06 11.87 4.30
N VAL A 89 2.81 10.76 5.01
CA VAL A 89 1.47 10.48 5.57
C VAL A 89 1.09 11.48 6.65
N PHE A 90 2.03 11.91 7.50
CA PHE A 90 1.75 13.02 8.43
C PHE A 90 1.36 14.30 7.70
N GLY A 91 2.06 14.65 6.61
CA GLY A 91 1.71 15.81 5.76
C GLY A 91 0.32 15.69 5.13
N ILE A 92 0.00 14.52 4.55
CA ILE A 92 -1.32 14.25 3.96
C ILE A 92 -2.41 14.29 5.04
N GLY A 93 -2.15 13.73 6.22
CA GLY A 93 -3.07 13.75 7.35
C GLY A 93 -3.38 15.16 7.84
N TYR A 94 -2.35 16.01 7.96
CA TYR A 94 -2.52 17.42 8.27
C TYR A 94 -3.39 18.15 7.22
N TRP A 95 -3.13 17.92 5.94
CA TRP A 95 -3.91 18.47 4.85
C TRP A 95 -5.36 17.99 4.85
N LEU A 96 -5.57 16.69 5.10
CA LEU A 96 -6.92 16.11 5.25
C LEU A 96 -7.69 16.78 6.39
N ILE A 97 -7.11 16.87 7.60
CA ILE A 97 -7.76 17.49 8.76
C ILE A 97 -8.08 18.95 8.47
N SER A 98 -7.14 19.71 7.89
CA SER A 98 -7.35 21.09 7.48
C SER A 98 -8.51 21.23 6.48
N THR A 99 -8.61 20.31 5.52
CA THR A 99 -9.66 20.32 4.49
C THR A 99 -11.02 19.92 5.06
N LEU A 100 -11.07 18.96 5.99
CA LEU A 100 -12.31 18.55 6.66
C LEU A 100 -12.90 19.68 7.52
N LYS A 101 -12.05 20.48 8.16
CA LYS A 101 -12.45 21.66 8.95
C LYS A 101 -13.03 22.79 8.07
N LYS A 102 -12.58 22.90 6.83
CA LYS A 102 -12.96 23.99 5.93
C LYS A 102 -14.23 23.63 5.13
N ASN A 103 -14.91 24.68 4.63
CA ASN A 103 -16.08 24.52 3.75
C ASN A 103 -15.66 24.18 2.30
N LYS A 104 -14.95 23.06 2.13
CA LYS A 104 -14.52 22.54 0.84
C LYS A 104 -15.52 21.52 0.28
N SER A 105 -15.42 21.19 -1.02
CA SER A 105 -16.30 20.22 -1.67
C SER A 105 -16.17 18.83 -1.02
N ASN A 106 -17.28 18.10 -0.96
CA ASN A 106 -17.26 16.73 -0.46
C ASN A 106 -16.38 15.80 -1.32
N LEU A 107 -16.31 16.06 -2.64
CA LEU A 107 -15.45 15.31 -3.54
C LEU A 107 -13.97 15.39 -3.09
N LEU A 108 -13.45 16.60 -2.88
CA LEU A 108 -12.08 16.81 -2.40
C LEU A 108 -11.84 16.11 -1.05
N LYS A 109 -12.81 16.18 -0.13
CA LYS A 109 -12.71 15.53 1.18
C LYS A 109 -12.65 14.01 1.07
N ILE A 110 -13.51 13.42 0.23
CA ILE A 110 -13.52 11.96 -0.03
C ILE A 110 -12.22 11.53 -0.69
N THR A 111 -11.76 12.25 -1.71
CA THR A 111 -10.49 11.94 -2.40
C THR A 111 -9.31 11.95 -1.43
N LEU A 112 -9.23 12.95 -0.54
CA LEU A 112 -8.17 12.99 0.47
C LEU A 112 -8.27 11.86 1.50
N CYS A 113 -9.49 11.46 1.89
CA CYS A 113 -9.68 10.29 2.74
C CYS A 113 -9.17 9.01 2.07
N LEU A 114 -9.46 8.81 0.78
CA LEU A 114 -8.99 7.65 0.01
C LEU A 114 -7.47 7.62 -0.11
N ILE A 115 -6.85 8.76 -0.47
CA ILE A 115 -5.38 8.88 -0.57
C ILE A 115 -4.73 8.60 0.78
N PHE A 116 -5.25 9.20 1.85
CA PHE A 116 -4.71 9.04 3.19
C PHE A 116 -4.85 7.59 3.69
N ALA A 117 -6.00 6.97 3.48
CA ALA A 117 -6.24 5.58 3.87
C ALA A 117 -5.30 4.61 3.12
N GLY A 118 -5.13 4.76 1.81
CA GLY A 118 -4.21 3.94 1.02
C GLY A 118 -2.75 4.11 1.44
N ALA A 119 -2.33 5.36 1.68
CA ALA A 119 -0.98 5.63 2.16
C ALA A 119 -0.74 5.07 3.57
N LEU A 120 -1.74 5.15 4.47
CA LEU A 120 -1.66 4.59 5.82
C LEU A 120 -1.61 3.06 5.79
N GLY A 121 -2.42 2.40 4.93
CA GLY A 121 -2.36 0.94 4.72
C GLY A 121 -0.96 0.48 4.31
N ASN A 122 -0.35 1.15 3.34
CA ASN A 122 1.02 0.82 2.89
C ASN A 122 2.09 1.06 3.96
N ILE A 123 1.87 2.01 4.88
CA ILE A 123 2.77 2.19 6.04
C ILE A 123 2.62 1.03 7.01
N ILE A 124 1.40 0.58 7.30
CA ILE A 124 1.16 -0.58 8.17
C ILE A 124 1.93 -1.79 7.62
N ASP A 125 1.85 -2.06 6.32
CA ASP A 125 2.60 -3.13 5.68
C ASP A 125 4.12 -2.95 5.87
N SER A 126 4.64 -1.76 5.53
CA SER A 126 6.07 -1.47 5.56
C SER A 126 6.65 -1.55 6.98
N VAL A 127 5.89 -1.17 8.00
CA VAL A 127 6.34 -1.17 9.38
C VAL A 127 6.24 -2.56 10.00
N PHE A 128 5.09 -3.23 9.84
CA PHE A 128 4.76 -4.38 10.68
C PHE A 128 4.82 -5.73 9.96
N TYR A 129 4.57 -5.81 8.65
CA TYR A 129 4.42 -7.10 7.96
C TYR A 129 5.68 -7.95 7.97
N GLY A 130 6.86 -7.31 8.02
CA GLY A 130 8.13 -8.03 8.17
C GLY A 130 8.16 -8.94 9.38
N GLN A 131 7.63 -8.49 10.52
CA GLN A 131 7.57 -9.27 11.76
C GLN A 131 6.33 -10.13 11.88
N LEU A 132 5.19 -9.66 11.38
CA LEU A 132 3.90 -10.35 11.55
C LEU A 132 3.76 -11.60 10.70
N PHE A 133 4.52 -11.73 9.62
CA PHE A 133 4.37 -12.83 8.67
C PHE A 133 5.70 -13.53 8.38
N SER A 134 5.60 -14.80 8.01
CA SER A 134 6.70 -15.52 7.36
C SER A 134 6.82 -15.11 5.88
N SER A 135 7.87 -15.57 5.18
CA SER A 135 8.03 -15.33 3.74
C SER A 135 6.89 -15.95 2.95
N SER A 136 6.40 -15.20 1.94
CA SER A 136 5.41 -15.67 0.96
C SER A 136 6.06 -16.22 -0.31
N TYR A 137 7.39 -16.28 -0.38
CA TYR A 137 8.11 -16.74 -1.57
C TYR A 137 8.00 -18.25 -1.74
N GLY A 138 7.31 -18.69 -2.78
CA GLY A 138 7.09 -20.10 -3.08
C GLY A 138 6.17 -20.85 -2.09
N GLN A 139 5.59 -20.18 -1.13
CA GLN A 139 4.71 -20.74 -0.10
C GLN A 139 3.67 -19.73 0.37
N VAL A 140 2.63 -20.21 1.02
CA VAL A 140 1.67 -19.35 1.74
C VAL A 140 2.30 -18.90 3.06
N ALA A 141 2.19 -17.62 3.37
CA ALA A 141 2.75 -17.09 4.62
C ALA A 141 2.00 -17.60 5.84
N ALA A 142 2.73 -17.82 6.94
CA ALA A 142 2.16 -18.02 8.25
C ALA A 142 2.03 -16.67 8.98
N PHE A 143 0.94 -16.52 9.74
CA PHE A 143 0.76 -15.38 10.65
C PHE A 143 1.43 -15.68 11.99
N TRP A 144 2.13 -14.69 12.53
CA TRP A 144 2.83 -14.75 13.81
C TRP A 144 3.84 -15.92 13.94
N PRO A 145 4.79 -16.04 13.00
CA PRO A 145 5.81 -17.07 13.06
C PRO A 145 6.81 -16.79 14.21
N GLU A 146 7.63 -17.77 14.60
CA GLU A 146 8.71 -17.58 15.57
C GLU A 146 9.70 -16.49 15.13
N ALA A 147 9.96 -16.40 13.80
CA ALA A 147 10.75 -15.34 13.20
C ALA A 147 10.03 -14.82 11.94
N GLY A 148 9.79 -13.51 11.89
CA GLY A 148 9.26 -12.84 10.71
C GLY A 148 10.27 -12.82 9.56
N TYR A 149 9.79 -12.48 8.34
CA TYR A 149 10.69 -12.43 7.17
C TYR A 149 11.60 -11.19 7.14
N ALA A 150 11.31 -10.17 7.95
CA ALA A 150 12.13 -8.96 8.06
C ALA A 150 11.88 -8.24 9.40
N PRO A 151 12.83 -7.40 9.87
CA PRO A 151 12.63 -6.59 11.07
C PRO A 151 11.60 -5.49 10.87
N LEU A 152 11.22 -4.78 11.96
CA LEU A 152 10.35 -3.59 11.91
C LEU A 152 10.88 -2.56 10.89
N PHE A 153 9.98 -1.89 10.17
CA PHE A 153 10.23 -0.92 9.10
C PHE A 153 10.74 -1.52 7.78
N PHE A 154 10.95 -2.84 7.71
CA PHE A 154 11.44 -3.54 6.53
C PHE A 154 10.38 -4.44 5.87
N GLY A 155 9.13 -4.35 6.28
CA GLY A 155 8.01 -5.02 5.63
C GLY A 155 7.88 -4.63 4.15
N ASN A 156 7.34 -5.51 3.33
CA ASN A 156 7.01 -5.25 1.93
C ASN A 156 5.56 -4.80 1.83
N VAL A 157 5.28 -3.83 0.97
CA VAL A 157 3.90 -3.43 0.67
C VAL A 157 3.22 -4.51 -0.15
N VAL A 158 2.02 -4.90 0.25
CA VAL A 158 1.21 -5.86 -0.50
C VAL A 158 0.45 -5.12 -1.59
N ASP A 159 0.86 -5.37 -2.84
CA ASP A 159 0.20 -4.86 -4.05
C ASP A 159 -0.64 -5.98 -4.67
N MET A 160 -1.88 -5.67 -5.06
CA MET A 160 -2.83 -6.68 -5.48
C MET A 160 -3.48 -6.41 -6.83
N LEU A 161 -3.65 -5.13 -7.17
CA LEU A 161 -4.46 -4.71 -8.30
C LEU A 161 -3.58 -4.34 -9.48
N GLN A 162 -3.76 -5.03 -10.60
CA GLN A 162 -3.15 -4.68 -11.87
C GLN A 162 -4.25 -4.37 -12.89
N PHE A 163 -4.22 -3.15 -13.42
CA PHE A 163 -5.05 -2.76 -14.55
C PHE A 163 -4.29 -2.98 -15.85
N LEU A 164 -5.01 -3.22 -16.94
CA LEU A 164 -4.42 -3.36 -18.26
C LEU A 164 -3.53 -2.15 -18.56
N THR A 165 -2.24 -2.37 -18.60
CA THR A 165 -1.29 -1.35 -19.02
C THR A 165 -1.29 -1.30 -20.53
N ILE A 166 -1.65 -0.14 -21.12
CA ILE A 166 -1.37 0.13 -22.53
C ILE A 166 0.14 0.22 -22.62
N THR A 167 0.78 -0.82 -23.13
CA THR A 167 2.20 -0.79 -23.43
C THR A 167 2.41 0.10 -24.65
N TRP A 168 2.91 1.31 -24.41
CA TRP A 168 3.37 2.18 -25.48
C TRP A 168 4.82 1.83 -25.79
N THR A 169 5.07 1.32 -26.99
CA THR A 169 6.41 1.24 -27.54
C THR A 169 6.67 2.53 -28.33
N TRP A 170 7.74 3.25 -28.00
CA TRP A 170 8.17 4.37 -28.82
C TRP A 170 8.50 3.83 -30.21
N PRO A 171 8.03 4.47 -31.30
CA PRO A 171 8.51 4.14 -32.64
C PRO A 171 10.01 4.43 -32.69
N GLU A 172 10.77 3.44 -33.23
CA GLU A 172 12.20 3.58 -33.51
C GLU A 172 12.46 4.66 -34.54
#